data_635fe086979db62c20d674b1c00da9a2
#
_entry.id   635fe086979db62c20d674b1c00da9a2
#
_cell.length_a   1.000
_cell.length_b   1.000
_cell.length_c   1.000
_cell.angle_alpha   90.00
_cell.angle_beta   90.00
_cell.angle_gamma   90.00
#
_symmetry.space_group_name_H-M   'P 1'
#
loop_
_entity.id
_entity.type
_entity.pdbx_description
1 polymer ?
#
loop_
_entity_poly.entity_id
_entity_poly.type
_entity_poly.pdbx_seq_one_letter_code
_entity_poly.pdbx_strand_id
1 'polypeptide(L)'
;MPELAARPQLTVLIVDDHFVVRSGLAASLELDPAITVVAEAERGEDAVAAYLAHRPRVVLMDLMLPGLGGAGATAAILATDPGARVLIFSSYARDDEIQTALDAGALGYLQKSATRTALIAALHLVAQGRRSVAPELERRLGALRLGPAVTAREREILALVAAGRANKEIAAALGISEDTVKRHVSHILEKLEVNDRAQATAEAIRRGILRMPE
;
A
#
# COMPACT_ATOMS: atom_id res chain seq x y z
N MET A 1 -45.22 -12.61 8.14
CA MET A 1 -44.16 -11.58 8.20
C MET A 1 -42.87 -12.26 7.76
N PRO A 2 -42.24 -11.92 6.63
CA PRO A 2 -40.94 -12.50 6.32
C PRO A 2 -39.93 -11.95 7.31
N GLU A 3 -39.27 -12.85 8.01
CA GLU A 3 -38.12 -12.62 8.90
C GLU A 3 -37.06 -11.86 8.10
N LEU A 4 -36.79 -10.59 8.45
CA LEU A 4 -35.68 -9.85 7.89
C LEU A 4 -34.42 -10.67 8.22
N ALA A 5 -33.87 -11.35 7.22
CA ALA A 5 -32.59 -12.02 7.34
C ALA A 5 -31.59 -10.98 7.89
N ALA A 6 -31.11 -11.20 9.10
CA ALA A 6 -30.17 -10.33 9.76
C ALA A 6 -28.97 -10.12 8.82
N ARG A 7 -28.76 -8.89 8.36
CA ARG A 7 -27.57 -8.56 7.56
C ARG A 7 -26.36 -8.98 8.37
N PRO A 8 -25.39 -9.69 7.77
CA PRO A 8 -24.23 -10.15 8.50
C PRO A 8 -23.56 -8.93 9.14
N GLN A 9 -23.49 -8.90 10.45
CA GLN A 9 -22.93 -7.82 11.24
C GLN A 9 -21.45 -7.62 10.87
N LEU A 10 -21.05 -6.38 10.62
CA LEU A 10 -19.66 -6.04 10.33
C LEU A 10 -18.89 -5.93 11.66
N THR A 11 -18.09 -6.95 11.97
CA THR A 11 -17.24 -6.92 13.15
C THR A 11 -15.92 -6.21 12.89
N VAL A 12 -15.53 -5.30 13.78
CA VAL A 12 -14.35 -4.44 13.64
C VAL A 12 -13.44 -4.59 14.87
N LEU A 13 -12.14 -4.76 14.63
CA LEU A 13 -11.08 -4.55 15.61
C LEU A 13 -10.51 -3.15 15.40
N ILE A 14 -10.45 -2.30 16.43
CA ILE A 14 -9.82 -0.98 16.38
C ILE A 14 -8.44 -1.07 17.00
N VAL A 15 -7.44 -0.58 16.28
CA VAL A 15 -6.04 -0.51 16.74
C VAL A 15 -5.54 0.92 16.63
N ASP A 16 -5.33 1.57 17.78
CA ASP A 16 -4.89 2.97 17.86
C ASP A 16 -4.26 3.18 19.23
N ASP A 17 -3.11 3.82 19.35
CA ASP A 17 -2.44 4.07 20.62
C ASP A 17 -3.08 5.23 21.43
N HIS A 18 -3.90 6.05 20.78
CA HIS A 18 -4.59 7.16 21.42
C HIS A 18 -5.94 6.73 21.97
N PHE A 19 -6.05 6.62 23.29
CA PHE A 19 -7.28 6.22 23.99
C PHE A 19 -8.51 7.00 23.54
N VAL A 20 -8.42 8.34 23.46
CA VAL A 20 -9.56 9.21 23.09
C VAL A 20 -10.04 8.95 21.67
N VAL A 21 -9.10 8.72 20.73
CA VAL A 21 -9.42 8.40 19.34
C VAL A 21 -10.11 7.03 19.28
N ARG A 22 -9.56 6.03 19.93
CA ARG A 22 -10.08 4.67 19.96
C ARG A 22 -11.50 4.62 20.54
N SER A 23 -11.71 5.23 21.71
CA SER A 23 -13.04 5.30 22.35
C SER A 23 -14.05 6.10 21.52
N GLY A 24 -13.62 7.20 20.89
CA GLY A 24 -14.47 7.98 19.99
C GLY A 24 -14.88 7.23 18.74
N LEU A 25 -13.96 6.45 18.16
CA LEU A 25 -14.23 5.57 17.01
C LEU A 25 -15.23 4.47 17.39
N ALA A 26 -15.01 3.78 18.51
CA ALA A 26 -15.91 2.73 18.99
C ALA A 26 -17.32 3.28 19.15
N ALA A 27 -17.49 4.36 19.91
CA ALA A 27 -18.80 5.00 20.11
C ALA A 27 -19.43 5.47 18.79
N SER A 28 -18.63 6.01 17.87
CA SER A 28 -19.11 6.48 16.55
C SER A 28 -19.56 5.33 15.67
N LEU A 29 -18.86 4.21 15.65
CA LEU A 29 -19.19 3.04 14.83
C LEU A 29 -20.42 2.31 15.36
N GLU A 30 -20.56 2.18 16.68
CA GLU A 30 -21.70 1.53 17.33
C GLU A 30 -23.03 2.27 17.16
N LEU A 31 -23.02 3.53 16.71
CA LEU A 31 -24.24 4.22 16.26
C LEU A 31 -24.87 3.56 15.00
N ASP A 32 -24.14 2.69 14.30
CA ASP A 32 -24.67 1.88 13.21
C ASP A 32 -24.94 0.46 13.72
N PRO A 33 -26.21 0.02 13.83
CA PRO A 33 -26.55 -1.29 14.37
C PRO A 33 -26.01 -2.46 13.52
N ALA A 34 -25.51 -2.20 12.30
CA ALA A 34 -24.86 -3.19 11.45
C ALA A 34 -23.35 -3.37 11.75
N ILE A 35 -22.79 -2.55 12.62
CA ILE A 35 -21.36 -2.57 12.98
C ILE A 35 -21.21 -2.91 14.46
N THR A 36 -20.27 -3.77 14.79
CA THR A 36 -19.90 -4.10 16.18
C THR A 36 -18.39 -4.03 16.32
N VAL A 37 -17.92 -3.27 17.31
CA VAL A 37 -16.52 -3.30 17.72
C VAL A 37 -16.31 -4.50 18.63
N VAL A 38 -15.57 -5.49 18.18
CA VAL A 38 -15.38 -6.76 18.90
C VAL A 38 -14.15 -6.78 19.78
N ALA A 39 -13.18 -5.90 19.51
CA ALA A 39 -11.99 -5.72 20.32
C ALA A 39 -11.32 -4.37 20.02
N GLU A 40 -10.49 -3.95 20.96
CA GLU A 40 -9.60 -2.79 20.85
C GLU A 40 -8.17 -3.20 21.22
N ALA A 41 -7.18 -2.57 20.60
CA ALA A 41 -5.76 -2.75 20.90
C ALA A 41 -5.01 -1.41 20.83
N GLU A 42 -3.94 -1.29 21.62
CA GLU A 42 -3.12 -0.07 21.69
C GLU A 42 -1.80 -0.21 20.94
N ARG A 43 -1.37 -1.45 20.68
CA ARG A 43 -0.07 -1.77 20.09
C ARG A 43 -0.24 -2.78 18.95
N GLY A 44 0.72 -2.78 18.03
CA GLY A 44 0.72 -3.71 16.91
C GLY A 44 0.78 -5.17 17.34
N GLU A 45 1.54 -5.49 18.38
CA GLU A 45 1.66 -6.83 18.96
C GLU A 45 0.32 -7.33 19.54
N ASP A 46 -0.39 -6.45 20.25
CA ASP A 46 -1.70 -6.74 20.84
C ASP A 46 -2.77 -6.93 19.75
N ALA A 47 -2.64 -6.21 18.63
CA ALA A 47 -3.54 -6.33 17.50
C ALA A 47 -3.52 -7.73 16.89
N VAL A 48 -2.35 -8.38 16.80
CA VAL A 48 -2.22 -9.77 16.30
C VAL A 48 -2.95 -10.74 17.22
N ALA A 49 -2.74 -10.61 18.53
CA ALA A 49 -3.41 -11.45 19.53
C ALA A 49 -4.93 -11.24 19.53
N ALA A 50 -5.40 -9.99 19.47
CA ALA A 50 -6.82 -9.64 19.40
C ALA A 50 -7.47 -10.15 18.10
N TYR A 51 -6.76 -10.04 16.95
CA TYR A 51 -7.23 -10.59 15.68
C TYR A 51 -7.47 -12.10 15.77
N LEU A 52 -6.51 -12.85 16.32
CA LEU A 52 -6.62 -14.30 16.46
C LEU A 52 -7.76 -14.72 17.39
N ALA A 53 -7.98 -13.98 18.49
CA ALA A 53 -9.01 -14.26 19.46
C ALA A 53 -10.42 -13.96 18.95
N HIS A 54 -10.60 -12.83 18.24
CA HIS A 54 -11.93 -12.32 17.88
C HIS A 54 -12.31 -12.50 16.41
N ARG A 55 -11.34 -12.79 15.53
CA ARG A 55 -11.55 -12.98 14.06
C ARG A 55 -12.45 -11.91 13.45
N PRO A 56 -12.13 -10.62 13.59
CA PRO A 56 -12.94 -9.53 13.06
C PRO A 56 -13.02 -9.59 11.55
N ARG A 57 -14.10 -9.08 10.98
CA ARG A 57 -14.21 -8.96 9.52
C ARG A 57 -13.31 -7.88 8.94
N VAL A 58 -13.01 -6.83 9.71
CA VAL A 58 -12.10 -5.75 9.33
C VAL A 58 -11.27 -5.33 10.53
N VAL A 59 -10.00 -5.08 10.32
CA VAL A 59 -9.13 -4.39 11.27
C VAL A 59 -8.99 -2.93 10.83
N LEU A 60 -9.39 -2.00 11.68
CA LEU A 60 -9.14 -0.57 11.54
C LEU A 60 -7.82 -0.26 12.27
N MET A 61 -6.76 -0.01 11.52
CA MET A 61 -5.39 0.01 12.00
C MET A 61 -4.77 1.40 11.87
N ASP A 62 -4.33 1.99 13.00
CA ASP A 62 -3.46 3.15 12.89
C ASP A 62 -2.11 2.77 12.31
N LEU A 63 -1.56 3.64 11.49
CA LEU A 63 -0.25 3.46 10.90
C LEU A 63 0.88 3.73 11.89
N MET A 64 0.69 4.77 12.73
CA MET A 64 1.71 5.29 13.63
C MET A 64 1.61 4.67 15.04
N LEU A 65 1.72 3.34 15.12
CA LEU A 65 1.72 2.63 16.40
C LEU A 65 3.14 2.48 16.97
N PRO A 66 3.30 2.49 18.28
CA PRO A 66 4.58 2.16 18.90
C PRO A 66 4.96 0.68 18.66
N GLY A 67 6.26 0.38 18.72
CA GLY A 67 6.78 -0.98 18.55
C GLY A 67 6.75 -1.45 17.11
N LEU A 68 5.94 -2.45 16.79
CA LEU A 68 5.86 -3.08 15.48
C LEU A 68 5.34 -2.14 14.36
N GLY A 69 4.65 -1.06 14.74
CA GLY A 69 4.01 -0.15 13.78
C GLY A 69 2.80 -0.79 13.08
N GLY A 70 1.97 0.05 12.46
CA GLY A 70 0.74 -0.43 11.79
C GLY A 70 1.03 -1.28 10.55
N ALA A 71 2.06 -0.95 9.78
CA ALA A 71 2.47 -1.75 8.62
C ALA A 71 3.00 -3.12 9.04
N GLY A 72 3.83 -3.17 10.09
CA GLY A 72 4.35 -4.42 10.66
C GLY A 72 3.24 -5.29 11.25
N ALA A 73 2.29 -4.70 11.98
CA ALA A 73 1.12 -5.40 12.51
C ALA A 73 0.24 -5.95 11.39
N THR A 74 0.05 -5.19 10.31
CA THR A 74 -0.66 -5.63 9.11
C THR A 74 0.01 -6.85 8.49
N ALA A 75 1.34 -6.81 8.28
CA ALA A 75 2.09 -7.94 7.75
C ALA A 75 1.99 -9.17 8.65
N ALA A 76 2.09 -9.00 9.98
CA ALA A 76 2.00 -10.09 10.96
C ALA A 76 0.60 -10.75 10.97
N ILE A 77 -0.47 -9.96 10.90
CA ILE A 77 -1.84 -10.47 10.79
C ILE A 77 -2.01 -11.27 9.49
N LEU A 78 -1.58 -10.72 8.34
CA LEU A 78 -1.70 -11.37 7.04
C LEU A 78 -0.81 -12.61 6.88
N ALA A 79 0.33 -12.68 7.55
CA ALA A 79 1.15 -13.88 7.64
C ALA A 79 0.41 -15.04 8.36
N THR A 80 -0.45 -14.70 9.32
CA THR A 80 -1.26 -15.68 10.09
C THR A 80 -2.55 -16.04 9.34
N ASP A 81 -3.18 -15.05 8.70
CA ASP A 81 -4.41 -15.19 7.93
C ASP A 81 -4.34 -14.34 6.65
N PRO A 82 -3.97 -14.94 5.51
CA PRO A 82 -3.92 -14.21 4.22
C PRO A 82 -5.27 -13.63 3.77
N GLY A 83 -6.39 -14.06 4.37
CA GLY A 83 -7.73 -13.52 4.13
C GLY A 83 -8.08 -12.32 5.01
N ALA A 84 -7.22 -11.91 5.92
CA ALA A 84 -7.44 -10.77 6.80
C ALA A 84 -7.64 -9.47 5.99
N ARG A 85 -8.47 -8.58 6.50
CA ARG A 85 -8.88 -7.35 5.82
C ARG A 85 -8.54 -6.16 6.71
N VAL A 86 -7.55 -5.40 6.28
CA VAL A 86 -7.02 -4.26 7.04
C VAL A 86 -7.30 -2.97 6.30
N LEU A 87 -7.91 -2.00 7.01
CA LEU A 87 -8.06 -0.62 6.61
C LEU A 87 -7.13 0.24 7.46
N ILE A 88 -6.17 0.89 6.84
CA ILE A 88 -5.30 1.86 7.54
C ILE A 88 -6.09 3.14 7.79
N PHE A 89 -5.99 3.67 9.01
CA PHE A 89 -6.68 4.89 9.43
C PHE A 89 -5.74 5.77 10.23
N SER A 90 -5.18 6.81 9.61
CA SER A 90 -4.10 7.62 10.20
C SER A 90 -4.30 9.12 10.04
N SER A 91 -3.83 9.92 11.00
CA SER A 91 -3.91 11.39 10.95
C SER A 91 -2.97 11.99 9.92
N TYR A 92 -1.73 11.53 9.93
CA TYR A 92 -0.66 11.95 9.03
C TYR A 92 0.16 10.72 8.66
N ALA A 93 0.38 10.53 7.37
CA ALA A 93 1.33 9.55 6.88
C ALA A 93 1.97 10.10 5.61
N ARG A 94 3.26 9.87 5.46
CA ARG A 94 3.96 10.13 4.20
C ARG A 94 3.57 9.07 3.19
N ASP A 95 3.70 9.41 1.93
CA ASP A 95 3.29 8.52 0.84
C ASP A 95 4.07 7.18 0.86
N ASP A 96 5.36 7.19 1.27
CA ASP A 96 6.18 5.99 1.44
C ASP A 96 5.70 5.08 2.60
N GLU A 97 5.23 5.66 3.70
CA GLU A 97 4.64 4.94 4.83
C GLU A 97 3.31 4.29 4.44
N ILE A 98 2.45 5.03 3.74
CA ILE A 98 1.18 4.51 3.21
C ILE A 98 1.46 3.36 2.23
N GLN A 99 2.43 3.56 1.32
CA GLN A 99 2.83 2.54 0.36
C GLN A 99 3.31 1.26 1.06
N THR A 100 4.15 1.41 2.10
CA THR A 100 4.64 0.29 2.90
C THR A 100 3.49 -0.51 3.53
N ALA A 101 2.47 0.16 4.06
CA ALA A 101 1.31 -0.52 4.65
C ALA A 101 0.44 -1.23 3.59
N LEU A 102 0.27 -0.62 2.42
CA LEU A 102 -0.45 -1.25 1.30
C LEU A 102 0.32 -2.44 0.73
N ASP A 103 1.65 -2.37 0.65
CA ASP A 103 2.51 -3.48 0.22
C ASP A 103 2.56 -4.60 1.27
N ALA A 104 2.38 -4.28 2.56
CA ALA A 104 2.16 -5.26 3.62
C ALA A 104 0.80 -5.99 3.50
N GLY A 105 -0.07 -5.56 2.60
CA GLY A 105 -1.34 -6.19 2.26
C GLY A 105 -2.59 -5.48 2.78
N ALA A 106 -2.48 -4.25 3.30
CA ALA A 106 -3.66 -3.46 3.65
C ALA A 106 -4.53 -3.22 2.40
N LEU A 107 -5.84 -3.37 2.54
CA LEU A 107 -6.80 -3.18 1.45
C LEU A 107 -7.24 -1.73 1.27
N GLY A 108 -6.95 -0.86 2.22
CA GLY A 108 -7.35 0.53 2.12
C GLY A 108 -6.55 1.47 3.01
N TYR A 109 -6.68 2.76 2.70
CA TYR A 109 -6.17 3.85 3.50
C TYR A 109 -7.21 4.96 3.58
N LEU A 110 -7.44 5.48 4.78
CA LEU A 110 -8.31 6.61 5.03
C LEU A 110 -7.66 7.53 6.07
N GLN A 111 -7.78 8.85 5.88
CA GLN A 111 -7.31 9.82 6.87
C GLN A 111 -8.29 9.92 8.06
N LYS A 112 -7.78 10.12 9.29
CA LYS A 112 -8.59 10.33 10.50
C LYS A 112 -9.49 11.58 10.42
N SER A 113 -9.19 12.51 9.52
CA SER A 113 -10.03 13.68 9.20
C SER A 113 -11.25 13.35 8.33
N ALA A 114 -11.38 12.12 7.83
CA ALA A 114 -12.51 11.71 7.02
C ALA A 114 -13.83 11.74 7.81
N THR A 115 -14.92 11.96 7.09
CA THR A 115 -16.26 11.93 7.69
C THR A 115 -16.62 10.51 8.14
N ARG A 116 -17.51 10.39 9.13
CA ARG A 116 -18.06 9.10 9.58
C ARG A 116 -18.64 8.29 8.39
N THR A 117 -19.36 8.95 7.50
CA THR A 117 -19.94 8.30 6.32
C THR A 117 -18.84 7.68 5.43
N ALA A 118 -17.74 8.39 5.21
CA ALA A 118 -16.62 7.88 4.43
C ALA A 118 -15.94 6.69 5.12
N LEU A 119 -15.78 6.74 6.45
CA LEU A 119 -15.22 5.64 7.23
C LEU A 119 -16.09 4.38 7.12
N ILE A 120 -17.41 4.49 7.32
CA ILE A 120 -18.33 3.36 7.20
C ILE A 120 -18.31 2.77 5.79
N ALA A 121 -18.32 3.62 4.75
CA ALA A 121 -18.22 3.16 3.37
C ALA A 121 -16.91 2.40 3.10
N ALA A 122 -15.77 2.91 3.59
CA ALA A 122 -14.47 2.26 3.46
C ALA A 122 -14.44 0.90 4.18
N LEU A 123 -14.97 0.82 5.40
CA LEU A 123 -15.09 -0.43 6.16
C LEU A 123 -15.90 -1.48 5.40
N HIS A 124 -17.03 -1.10 4.79
CA HIS A 124 -17.84 -2.02 3.99
C HIS A 124 -17.12 -2.48 2.71
N LEU A 125 -16.39 -1.61 2.02
CA LEU A 125 -15.60 -1.99 0.85
C LEU A 125 -14.50 -3.00 1.23
N VAL A 126 -13.74 -2.70 2.27
CA VAL A 126 -12.68 -3.57 2.78
C VAL A 126 -13.25 -4.89 3.29
N ALA A 127 -14.41 -4.87 3.96
CA ALA A 127 -15.11 -6.08 4.40
C ALA A 127 -15.53 -7.01 3.25
N GLN A 128 -15.64 -6.49 2.03
CA GLN A 128 -15.90 -7.26 0.80
C GLN A 128 -14.62 -7.70 0.10
N GLY A 129 -13.43 -7.42 0.66
CA GLY A 129 -12.14 -7.67 0.03
C GLY A 129 -11.82 -6.69 -1.11
N ARG A 130 -12.54 -5.57 -1.19
CA ARG A 130 -12.33 -4.53 -2.20
C ARG A 130 -11.35 -3.47 -1.69
N ARG A 131 -10.54 -2.92 -2.60
CA ARG A 131 -9.64 -1.81 -2.27
C ARG A 131 -10.44 -0.54 -1.96
N SER A 132 -9.98 0.19 -0.96
CA SER A 132 -10.53 1.48 -0.53
C SER A 132 -9.39 2.50 -0.37
N VAL A 133 -8.89 3.00 -1.48
CA VAL A 133 -7.86 4.05 -1.57
C VAL A 133 -8.37 5.14 -2.50
N ALA A 134 -8.21 6.40 -2.12
CA ALA A 134 -8.63 7.51 -2.96
C ALA A 134 -7.85 7.51 -4.28
N PRO A 135 -8.49 7.74 -5.45
CA PRO A 135 -7.81 7.70 -6.76
C PRO A 135 -6.63 8.67 -6.87
N GLU A 136 -6.70 9.81 -6.21
CA GLU A 136 -5.61 10.79 -6.15
C GLU A 136 -4.40 10.22 -5.42
N LEU A 137 -4.62 9.55 -4.28
CA LEU A 137 -3.57 8.90 -3.52
C LEU A 137 -2.96 7.73 -4.33
N GLU A 138 -3.78 6.91 -5.00
CA GLU A 138 -3.28 5.83 -5.85
C GLU A 138 -2.37 6.36 -6.97
N ARG A 139 -2.72 7.48 -7.60
CA ARG A 139 -1.85 8.13 -8.60
C ARG A 139 -0.53 8.59 -8.00
N ARG A 140 -0.54 9.22 -6.82
CA ARG A 140 0.67 9.67 -6.13
C ARG A 140 1.56 8.49 -5.74
N LEU A 141 0.98 7.45 -5.14
CA LEU A 141 1.71 6.22 -4.77
C LEU A 141 2.26 5.49 -5.98
N GLY A 142 1.51 5.46 -7.09
CA GLY A 142 1.99 4.92 -8.36
C GLY A 142 3.22 5.67 -8.89
N ALA A 143 3.26 7.00 -8.72
CA ALA A 143 4.41 7.80 -9.08
C ALA A 143 5.65 7.50 -8.20
N LEU A 144 5.44 7.25 -6.90
CA LEU A 144 6.51 6.85 -5.97
C LEU A 144 7.09 5.47 -6.31
N ARG A 145 6.24 4.51 -6.68
CA ARG A 145 6.69 3.18 -7.13
C ARG A 145 7.59 3.24 -8.36
N LEU A 146 7.42 4.27 -9.17
CA LEU A 146 8.26 4.49 -10.36
C LEU A 146 9.63 5.09 -10.03
N GLY A 147 9.85 5.52 -8.79
CA GLY A 147 11.04 6.30 -8.40
C GLY A 147 11.08 7.67 -9.09
N PRO A 148 12.17 8.43 -9.03
CA PRO A 148 12.33 9.62 -9.85
C PRO A 148 12.12 9.22 -11.31
N ALA A 149 11.08 9.79 -11.93
CA ALA A 149 10.52 9.31 -13.20
C ALA A 149 11.64 9.10 -14.24
N VAL A 150 11.78 7.86 -14.72
CA VAL A 150 12.65 7.56 -15.85
C VAL A 150 12.11 8.35 -17.04
N THR A 151 12.88 9.33 -17.52
CA THR A 151 12.46 10.19 -18.62
C THR A 151 12.22 9.38 -19.91
N ALA A 152 11.50 9.95 -20.87
CA ALA A 152 11.27 9.28 -22.15
C ALA A 152 12.60 8.82 -22.78
N ARG A 153 13.64 9.67 -22.73
CA ARG A 153 14.98 9.34 -23.26
C ARG A 153 15.68 8.22 -22.49
N GLU A 154 15.60 8.24 -21.18
CA GLU A 154 16.14 7.17 -20.35
C GLU A 154 15.39 5.85 -20.56
N ARG A 155 14.09 5.89 -20.83
CA ARG A 155 13.30 4.69 -21.15
C ARG A 155 13.72 4.07 -22.51
N GLU A 156 13.99 4.89 -23.51
CA GLU A 156 14.53 4.42 -24.79
C GLU A 156 15.88 3.71 -24.60
N ILE A 157 16.77 4.32 -23.82
CA ILE A 157 18.08 3.74 -23.51
C ILE A 157 17.92 2.45 -22.72
N LEU A 158 17.05 2.44 -21.70
CA LEU A 158 16.77 1.26 -20.86
C LEU A 158 16.19 0.09 -21.66
N ALA A 159 15.35 0.36 -22.66
CA ALA A 159 14.84 -0.66 -23.57
C ALA A 159 15.96 -1.31 -24.41
N LEU A 160 16.91 -0.52 -24.89
CA LEU A 160 18.07 -1.03 -25.62
C LEU A 160 19.06 -1.78 -24.72
N VAL A 161 19.20 -1.34 -23.45
CA VAL A 161 19.94 -2.05 -22.41
C VAL A 161 19.30 -3.42 -22.14
N ALA A 162 17.99 -3.49 -22.01
CA ALA A 162 17.24 -4.73 -21.82
C ALA A 162 17.34 -5.68 -23.03
N ALA A 163 17.48 -5.13 -24.23
CA ALA A 163 17.76 -5.88 -25.45
C ALA A 163 19.23 -6.35 -25.57
N GLY A 164 20.06 -6.14 -24.54
CA GLY A 164 21.47 -6.59 -24.49
C GLY A 164 22.45 -5.73 -25.29
N ARG A 165 22.06 -4.55 -25.78
CA ARG A 165 22.90 -3.69 -26.59
C ARG A 165 24.06 -3.07 -25.80
N ALA A 166 25.25 -3.05 -26.36
CA ALA A 166 26.39 -2.34 -25.80
C ALA A 166 26.23 -0.81 -25.94
N ASN A 167 26.89 -0.02 -25.08
CA ASN A 167 26.78 1.45 -25.11
C ASN A 167 27.10 2.06 -26.46
N LYS A 168 28.06 1.49 -27.17
CA LYS A 168 28.43 1.89 -28.54
C LYS A 168 27.28 1.68 -29.56
N GLU A 169 26.57 0.56 -29.45
CA GLU A 169 25.41 0.26 -30.30
C GLU A 169 24.22 1.16 -29.96
N ILE A 170 24.00 1.43 -28.66
CA ILE A 170 22.98 2.37 -28.20
C ILE A 170 23.28 3.78 -28.70
N ALA A 171 24.54 4.21 -28.62
CA ALA A 171 24.99 5.50 -29.13
C ALA A 171 24.72 5.66 -30.63
N ALA A 172 25.06 4.65 -31.43
CA ALA A 172 24.79 4.62 -32.86
C ALA A 172 23.28 4.63 -33.18
N ALA A 173 22.48 3.83 -32.47
CA ALA A 173 21.03 3.74 -32.67
C ALA A 173 20.28 5.04 -32.32
N LEU A 174 20.79 5.80 -31.35
CA LEU A 174 20.14 6.99 -30.84
C LEU A 174 20.78 8.31 -31.34
N GLY A 175 21.84 8.25 -32.12
CA GLY A 175 22.53 9.42 -32.67
C GLY A 175 23.21 10.29 -31.62
N ILE A 176 23.76 9.71 -30.56
CA ILE A 176 24.44 10.41 -29.46
C ILE A 176 25.82 9.82 -29.19
N SER A 177 26.64 10.48 -28.37
CA SER A 177 27.95 9.94 -28.00
C SER A 177 27.85 8.77 -27.00
N GLU A 178 28.83 7.86 -27.02
CA GLU A 178 28.92 6.76 -26.06
C GLU A 178 28.98 7.27 -24.60
N ASP A 179 29.68 8.40 -24.37
CA ASP A 179 29.77 8.99 -23.03
C ASP A 179 28.43 9.57 -22.56
N THR A 180 27.61 10.06 -23.48
CA THR A 180 26.23 10.46 -23.19
C THR A 180 25.39 9.24 -22.77
N VAL A 181 25.54 8.10 -23.44
CA VAL A 181 24.88 6.85 -23.06
C VAL A 181 25.32 6.39 -21.68
N LYS A 182 26.64 6.37 -21.39
CA LYS A 182 27.17 6.01 -20.06
C LYS A 182 26.55 6.86 -18.96
N ARG A 183 26.46 8.18 -19.17
CA ARG A 183 25.86 9.10 -18.20
C ARG A 183 24.38 8.80 -17.99
N HIS A 184 23.61 8.55 -19.04
CA HIS A 184 22.21 8.16 -18.91
C HIS A 184 22.06 6.82 -18.18
N VAL A 185 22.89 5.83 -18.49
CA VAL A 185 22.86 4.53 -17.80
C VAL A 185 23.16 4.73 -16.31
N SER A 186 24.18 5.53 -15.93
CA SER A 186 24.44 5.82 -14.53
C SER A 186 23.24 6.47 -13.82
N HIS A 187 22.59 7.46 -14.43
CA HIS A 187 21.40 8.09 -13.88
C HIS A 187 20.21 7.12 -13.80
N ILE A 188 20.08 6.17 -14.73
CA ILE A 188 19.06 5.12 -14.69
C ILE A 188 19.30 4.19 -13.49
N LEU A 189 20.56 3.75 -13.29
CA LEU A 189 20.92 2.90 -12.15
C LEU A 189 20.62 3.59 -10.81
N GLU A 190 20.96 4.86 -10.69
CA GLU A 190 20.67 5.69 -9.52
C GLU A 190 19.16 5.82 -9.29
N LYS A 191 18.38 6.16 -10.33
CA LYS A 191 16.93 6.30 -10.25
C LYS A 191 16.20 4.99 -9.91
N LEU A 192 16.74 3.86 -10.35
CA LEU A 192 16.19 2.53 -10.08
C LEU A 192 16.73 1.94 -8.77
N GLU A 193 17.71 2.62 -8.13
CA GLU A 193 18.38 2.17 -6.89
C GLU A 193 19.02 0.78 -7.05
N VAL A 194 19.71 0.57 -8.18
CA VAL A 194 20.37 -0.69 -8.53
C VAL A 194 21.85 -0.47 -8.92
N ASN A 195 22.65 -1.53 -8.83
CA ASN A 195 24.10 -1.43 -9.00
C ASN A 195 24.61 -1.79 -10.40
N ASP A 196 23.81 -2.50 -11.19
CA ASP A 196 24.21 -2.96 -12.52
C ASP A 196 23.06 -2.97 -13.52
N ARG A 197 23.40 -3.15 -14.81
CA ARG A 197 22.45 -3.11 -15.92
C ARG A 197 21.48 -4.28 -15.96
N ALA A 198 21.87 -5.44 -15.41
CA ALA A 198 20.99 -6.60 -15.35
C ALA A 198 19.91 -6.39 -14.29
N GLN A 199 20.31 -5.86 -13.13
CA GLN A 199 19.37 -5.43 -12.08
C GLN A 199 18.46 -4.30 -12.58
N ALA A 200 18.98 -3.34 -13.34
CA ALA A 200 18.17 -2.26 -13.92
C ALA A 200 17.09 -2.81 -14.87
N THR A 201 17.41 -3.81 -15.68
CA THR A 201 16.44 -4.46 -16.56
C THR A 201 15.36 -5.20 -15.76
N ALA A 202 15.75 -6.00 -14.77
CA ALA A 202 14.82 -6.74 -13.92
C ALA A 202 13.88 -5.77 -13.16
N GLU A 203 14.44 -4.71 -12.60
CA GLU A 203 13.70 -3.70 -11.84
C GLU A 203 12.75 -2.89 -12.74
N ALA A 204 13.17 -2.56 -13.96
CA ALA A 204 12.33 -1.87 -14.93
C ALA A 204 11.10 -2.71 -15.35
N ILE A 205 11.27 -4.02 -15.49
CA ILE A 205 10.15 -4.95 -15.74
C ILE A 205 9.25 -5.04 -14.52
N ARG A 206 9.84 -5.22 -13.33
CA ARG A 206 9.09 -5.29 -12.06
C ARG A 206 8.24 -4.04 -11.81
N ARG A 207 8.80 -2.84 -12.09
CA ARG A 207 8.07 -1.55 -11.96
C ARG A 207 7.13 -1.26 -13.14
N GLY A 208 7.06 -2.11 -14.16
CA GLY A 208 6.23 -1.89 -15.35
C GLY A 208 6.72 -0.77 -16.28
N ILE A 209 7.97 -0.33 -16.13
CA ILE A 209 8.61 0.67 -16.99
C ILE A 209 8.88 0.08 -18.39
N LEU A 210 9.27 -1.19 -18.43
CA LEU A 210 9.41 -1.99 -19.64
C LEU A 210 8.43 -3.16 -19.64
N ARG A 211 7.94 -3.53 -20.82
CA ARG A 211 7.19 -4.78 -21.03
C ARG A 211 8.14 -5.83 -21.60
N MET A 212 7.99 -7.07 -21.14
CA MET A 212 8.67 -8.20 -21.79
C MET A 212 8.19 -8.28 -23.25
N PRO A 213 9.09 -8.42 -24.24
CA PRO A 213 8.67 -8.83 -25.58
C PRO A 213 8.04 -10.23 -25.48
N GLU A 214 6.91 -10.40 -26.17
CA GLU A 214 6.27 -11.71 -26.37
C GLU A 214 7.15 -12.62 -27.20
#